data_9434d31aa8dd8fe1b34017062ee5e2c2
#
_entry.id   9434d31aa8dd8fe1b34017062ee5e2c2
#
_cell.length_a   1.000
_cell.length_b   1.000
_cell.length_c   1.000
_cell.angle_alpha   90.00
_cell.angle_beta   90.00
_cell.angle_gamma   90.00
#
_symmetry.space_group_name_H-M   'P 1'
#
loop_
_entity.id
_entity.type
_entity.pdbx_description
1 polymer ?
#
loop_
_entity_poly.entity_id
_entity_poly.type
_entity_poly.pdbx_seq_one_letter_code
_entity_poly.pdbx_strand_id
1 'polypeptide(L)' 'MTTVFLLVIYLGNAVQQSDMHFRDINRCKYFANRISKQPPVPGTKKRYTGICKPVTLDITNPNVRMYQ' A
#
# COMPACT_ATOMS: atom_id res chain seq x y z
N MET A 1 4.48 -12.21 -16.81
CA MET A 1 4.27 -11.76 -15.44
C MET A 1 5.17 -10.58 -15.14
N THR A 2 4.69 -9.65 -14.36
CA THR A 2 5.42 -8.40 -14.08
C THR A 2 5.54 -8.23 -12.58
N THR A 3 6.72 -7.78 -12.13
CA THR A 3 6.90 -7.41 -10.73
C THR A 3 6.35 -6.02 -10.52
N VAL A 4 5.45 -5.90 -9.57
CA VAL A 4 4.84 -4.65 -9.14
C VAL A 4 4.97 -4.51 -7.63
N PHE A 5 4.60 -3.36 -7.10
CA PHE A 5 4.72 -3.09 -5.67
C PHE A 5 3.33 -2.95 -5.06
N LEU A 6 3.02 -3.82 -4.11
CA LEU A 6 1.75 -3.81 -3.40
C LEU A 6 1.86 -2.90 -2.18
N LEU A 7 1.01 -1.89 -2.13
CA LEU A 7 0.90 -1.02 -0.96
C LEU A 7 -0.08 -1.66 0.03
N VAL A 8 0.43 -2.03 1.20
CA VAL A 8 -0.38 -2.58 2.29
C VAL A 8 -0.50 -1.52 3.37
N ILE A 9 -1.73 -1.22 3.76
CA ILE A 9 -2.03 -0.21 4.77
C ILE A 9 -2.52 -0.92 6.02
N TYR A 10 -1.87 -0.63 7.14
CA TYR A 10 -2.23 -1.16 8.46
C TYR A 10 -2.77 -0.06 9.35
N LEU A 11 -3.74 -0.40 10.17
CA LEU A 11 -4.13 0.41 11.33
C LEU A 11 -3.79 -0.38 12.59
N GLY A 12 -2.74 0.06 13.29
CA GLY A 12 -2.16 -0.77 14.34
C GLY A 12 -1.62 -2.07 13.74
N ASN A 13 -2.13 -3.21 14.18
CA ASN A 13 -1.73 -4.52 13.65
C ASN A 13 -2.71 -5.08 12.61
N ALA A 14 -3.78 -4.37 12.30
CA ALA A 14 -4.82 -4.84 11.39
C ALA A 14 -4.62 -4.29 9.97
N VAL A 15 -4.70 -5.17 8.96
CA VAL A 15 -4.66 -4.76 7.57
C VAL A 15 -5.95 -4.05 7.22
N GLN A 16 -5.86 -2.82 6.71
CA GLN A 16 -7.01 -2.02 6.28
C GLN A 16 -7.22 -2.10 4.78
N GLN A 17 -6.14 -2.12 4.01
CA GLN A 17 -6.21 -2.17 2.56
C GLN A 17 -4.95 -2.83 2.03
N SER A 18 -5.10 -3.69 1.01
CA SER A 18 -3.97 -4.41 0.42
C SER A 18 -4.20 -4.71 -1.05
N ASP A 19 -4.90 -3.84 -1.78
CA ASP A 19 -5.22 -4.04 -3.20
C ASP A 19 -4.64 -3.00 -4.13
N MET A 20 -3.82 -2.08 -3.63
CA MET A 20 -3.22 -1.03 -4.43
C MET A 20 -1.85 -1.46 -4.95
N HIS A 21 -1.73 -1.59 -6.26
CA HIS A 21 -0.50 -2.01 -6.91
C HIS A 21 0.12 -0.84 -7.68
N PHE A 22 1.44 -0.70 -7.59
CA PHE A 22 2.20 0.34 -8.28
C PHE A 22 3.28 -0.29 -9.12
N ARG A 23 3.51 0.25 -10.32
CA ARG A 23 4.62 -0.17 -11.16
C ARG A 23 5.95 0.44 -10.72
N ASP A 24 5.88 1.63 -10.11
CA ASP A 24 7.05 2.38 -9.68
C ASP A 24 7.19 2.30 -8.17
N ILE A 25 8.33 1.75 -7.70
CA ILE A 25 8.61 1.65 -6.27
C ILE A 25 8.64 3.03 -5.61
N ASN A 26 9.11 4.06 -6.29
CA ASN A 26 9.18 5.40 -5.73
C ASN A 26 7.79 5.95 -5.44
N ARG A 27 6.83 5.70 -6.31
CA ARG A 27 5.44 6.06 -6.07
C ARG A 27 4.84 5.33 -4.89
N CYS A 28 5.07 4.03 -4.81
CA CYS A 28 4.59 3.22 -3.71
C CYS A 28 5.15 3.73 -2.39
N LYS A 29 6.46 3.98 -2.33
CA LYS A 29 7.12 4.52 -1.14
C LYS A 29 6.61 5.92 -0.78
N TYR A 30 6.32 6.75 -1.76
CA TYR A 30 5.78 8.08 -1.53
C TYR A 30 4.45 8.00 -0.77
N PHE A 31 3.53 7.17 -1.25
CA PHE A 31 2.23 7.01 -0.58
C PHE A 31 2.37 6.31 0.77
N ALA A 32 3.26 5.32 0.89
CA ALA A 32 3.52 4.65 2.15
C ALA A 32 4.03 5.65 3.20
N ASN A 33 4.95 6.54 2.82
CA ASN A 33 5.46 7.57 3.72
C ASN A 33 4.38 8.55 4.15
N ARG A 34 3.53 8.98 3.21
CA ARG A 34 2.44 9.91 3.54
C ARG A 34 1.47 9.29 4.53
N ILE A 35 1.12 8.03 4.33
CA ILE A 35 0.22 7.30 5.22
C ILE A 35 0.84 7.17 6.61
N SER A 36 2.13 6.83 6.68
CA SER A 36 2.84 6.63 7.94
C SER A 36 3.04 7.93 8.73
N LYS A 37 2.97 9.09 8.06
CA LYS A 37 3.13 10.40 8.70
C LYS A 37 1.82 10.98 9.19
N GLN A 38 0.70 10.34 8.94
CA GLN A 38 -0.60 10.83 9.42
C GLN A 38 -0.65 10.77 10.94
N PRO A 39 -1.39 11.70 11.58
CA PRO A 39 -1.56 11.66 13.03
C PRO A 39 -2.36 10.41 13.44
N PRO A 40 -2.25 9.99 14.71
CA PRO A 40 -3.07 8.88 15.21
C PRO A 40 -4.55 9.13 15.01
N VAL A 41 -5.31 8.05 14.82
CA VAL A 41 -6.76 8.15 14.70
C VAL A 41 -7.34 8.71 16.01
N PRO A 42 -8.20 9.75 15.96
CA PRO A 42 -8.79 10.33 17.15
C PRO A 42 -9.51 9.28 18.01
N GLY A 43 -9.30 9.36 19.33
CA GLY A 43 -9.90 8.43 20.27
C GLY A 43 -9.19 7.09 20.39
N THR A 44 -8.11 6.88 19.66
CA THR A 44 -7.29 5.67 19.74
C THR A 44 -5.82 6.05 19.76
N LYS A 45 -4.96 5.09 20.15
CA LYS A 45 -3.50 5.25 20.02
C LYS A 45 -2.96 4.61 18.75
N LYS A 46 -3.82 4.15 17.87
CA LYS A 46 -3.44 3.44 16.64
C LYS A 46 -3.09 4.43 15.54
N ARG A 47 -2.05 4.09 14.79
CA ARG A 47 -1.59 4.89 13.65
C ARG A 47 -1.63 4.06 12.40
N TYR A 48 -1.84 4.73 11.27
CA TYR A 48 -1.72 4.09 9.97
C TYR A 48 -0.27 3.87 9.60
N THR A 49 0.02 2.72 9.01
CA THR A 49 1.36 2.38 8.50
C THR A 49 1.22 1.86 7.07
N GLY A 50 2.04 2.39 6.16
CA GLY A 50 2.09 1.92 4.79
C GLY A 50 3.37 1.13 4.54
N ILE A 51 3.26 -0.02 3.88
CA ILE A 51 4.37 -0.88 3.52
C ILE A 51 4.26 -1.23 2.04
N CYS A 52 5.39 -1.16 1.31
CA CYS A 52 5.46 -1.59 -0.07
C CYS A 52 6.12 -2.96 -0.15
N LYS A 53 5.43 -3.93 -0.79
CA LYS A 53 5.95 -5.28 -0.98
C LYS A 53 6.07 -5.58 -2.47
N PRO A 54 7.20 -6.13 -2.94
CA PRO A 54 7.29 -6.60 -4.32
C PRO A 54 6.44 -7.86 -4.49
N VAL A 55 5.61 -7.88 -5.53
CA VAL A 55 4.79 -9.03 -5.89
C VAL A 55 4.84 -9.22 -7.39
N THR A 56 4.72 -10.46 -7.85
CA THR A 56 4.68 -10.79 -9.28
C THR A 56 3.24 -11.08 -9.66
N LEU A 57 2.72 -10.32 -10.63
CA LEU A 57 1.33 -10.41 -11.05
C LEU A 57 1.23 -10.47 -12.56
N ASP A 58 0.11 -11.03 -13.04
CA ASP A 58 -0.34 -10.87 -14.40
C ASP A 58 -1.13 -9.56 -14.49
N ILE A 59 -0.50 -8.52 -15.05
CA ILE A 59 -1.11 -7.19 -15.13
C ILE A 59 -2.22 -7.09 -16.17
N THR A 60 -2.43 -8.14 -16.97
CA THR A 60 -3.56 -8.19 -17.89
C THR A 60 -4.85 -8.64 -17.21
N ASN A 61 -4.77 -9.12 -15.96
CA ASN A 61 -5.94 -9.54 -15.20
C ASN A 61 -6.77 -8.30 -14.83
N PRO A 62 -8.06 -8.24 -15.21
CA PRO A 62 -8.90 -7.08 -14.94
C PRO A 62 -9.18 -6.85 -13.45
N ASN A 63 -8.95 -7.85 -12.60
CA ASN A 63 -9.16 -7.71 -11.16
C ASN A 63 -7.97 -7.08 -10.44
N VAL A 64 -6.85 -6.86 -11.13
CA VAL A 64 -5.67 -6.22 -10.55
C VAL A 64 -5.79 -4.71 -10.69
N ARG A 65 -5.73 -4.01 -9.57
CA ARG A 65 -5.71 -2.55 -9.56
C ARG A 65 -4.29 -2.03 -9.66
N MET A 66 -4.04 -1.24 -10.70
CA MET A 66 -2.73 -0.60 -10.92
C MET A 66 -2.84 0.90 -10.77
N TYR A 67 -1.92 1.47 -10.02
CA TYR A 67 -1.76 2.91 -9.85
C TYR A 67 -0.41 3.34 -10.39
N GLN A 68 -0.38 4.47 -11.06
CA GLN A 68 0.85 5.00 -11.64
C GLN A 68 1.27 6.28 -10.97
#